data_cd85971aa3e618d01adb691107aa0b5c
#
_entry.id   cd85971aa3e618d01adb691107aa0b5c
#
_cell.length_a   1.000
_cell.length_b   1.000
_cell.length_c   1.000
_cell.angle_alpha   90.00
_cell.angle_beta   90.00
_cell.angle_gamma   90.00
#
_symmetry.space_group_name_H-M   'P 1'
#
loop_
_entity.id
_entity.type
_entity.pdbx_description
1 polymer ?
#
loop_
_entity_poly.entity_id
_entity_poly.type
_entity_poly.pdbx_seq_one_letter_code
_entity_poly.pdbx_strand_id
1 'polypeptide(L)'
;MNFNEIDEARRLLGLSESVTLKEIKTAYRRLAHHHHPDKNKGANEASDEVMKKLNRAYKVLMDYCSEYRYSFRQEDVSRVYPEEENWRKWRDNWSF
;
A
#
# COMPACT_ATOMS: atom_id res chain seq x y z
N MET A 1 11.93 12.42 -6.88
CA MET A 1 10.50 12.01 -6.83
C MET A 1 9.64 13.23 -6.56
N ASN A 2 8.58 13.39 -7.30
CA ASN A 2 7.71 14.56 -7.16
C ASN A 2 6.25 14.14 -7.00
N PHE A 3 5.38 15.12 -6.76
CA PHE A 3 3.96 14.84 -6.55
C PHE A 3 3.34 14.10 -7.73
N ASN A 4 3.67 14.49 -8.95
CA ASN A 4 3.06 13.86 -10.14
C ASN A 4 3.38 12.38 -10.23
N GLU A 5 4.61 11.99 -9.92
CA GLU A 5 5.01 10.58 -9.92
C GLU A 5 4.26 9.79 -8.86
N ILE A 6 4.14 10.35 -7.68
CA ILE A 6 3.43 9.71 -6.57
C ILE A 6 1.94 9.59 -6.86
N ASP A 7 1.35 10.67 -7.38
CA ASP A 7 -0.08 10.68 -7.69
C ASP A 7 -0.42 9.71 -8.81
N GLU A 8 0.43 9.62 -9.82
CA GLU A 8 0.26 8.68 -10.92
C GLU A 8 0.33 7.22 -10.42
N ALA A 9 1.30 6.95 -9.55
CA ALA A 9 1.44 5.62 -8.94
C ALA A 9 0.20 5.26 -8.12
N ARG A 10 -0.32 6.20 -7.35
CA ARG A 10 -1.54 6.01 -6.57
C ARG A 10 -2.73 5.65 -7.47
N ARG A 11 -2.89 6.39 -8.54
CA ARG A 11 -4.00 6.17 -9.48
C ARG A 11 -3.87 4.82 -10.17
N LEU A 12 -2.66 4.44 -10.52
CA LEU A 12 -2.40 3.17 -11.19
C LEU A 12 -2.80 2.00 -10.32
N LEU A 13 -2.60 2.09 -9.01
CA LEU A 13 -3.02 1.06 -8.06
C LEU A 13 -4.49 1.20 -7.64
N GLY A 14 -5.19 2.19 -8.17
CA GLY A 14 -6.61 2.40 -7.88
C GLY A 14 -6.89 2.84 -6.45
N LEU A 15 -5.94 3.54 -5.85
CA LEU A 15 -6.06 3.98 -4.46
C LEU A 15 -6.70 5.36 -4.35
N SER A 16 -7.43 5.58 -3.26
CA SER A 16 -7.97 6.90 -2.95
C SER A 16 -6.85 7.82 -2.48
N GLU A 17 -7.17 9.09 -2.28
CA GLU A 17 -6.17 10.09 -1.90
C GLU A 17 -5.60 9.90 -0.51
N SER A 18 -6.26 9.12 0.33
CA SER A 18 -5.79 8.84 1.68
C SER A 18 -5.96 7.35 1.96
N VAL A 19 -4.86 6.67 2.17
CA VAL A 19 -4.86 5.22 2.40
C VAL A 19 -3.80 4.84 3.42
N THR A 20 -3.98 3.69 4.01
CA THR A 20 -2.98 3.11 4.91
C THR A 20 -1.96 2.33 4.11
N LEU A 21 -0.83 2.05 4.74
CA LEU A 21 0.19 1.19 4.15
C LEU A 21 -0.39 -0.19 3.83
N LYS A 22 -1.24 -0.70 4.71
CA LYS A 22 -1.90 -1.98 4.52
C LYS A 22 -2.76 -1.99 3.25
N GLU A 23 -3.50 -0.90 3.03
CA GLU A 23 -4.33 -0.76 1.84
C GLU A 23 -3.51 -0.74 0.55
N ILE A 24 -2.35 -0.09 0.59
CA ILE A 24 -1.44 -0.06 -0.55
C ILE A 24 -0.97 -1.48 -0.89
N LYS A 25 -0.53 -2.21 0.12
CA LYS A 25 -0.05 -3.58 -0.05
C LYS A 25 -1.14 -4.51 -0.56
N THR A 26 -2.36 -4.35 -0.04
CA THR A 26 -3.50 -5.16 -0.46
C THR A 26 -3.86 -4.89 -1.92
N ALA A 27 -3.90 -3.62 -2.30
CA ALA A 27 -4.20 -3.25 -3.68
C ALA A 27 -3.16 -3.82 -4.65
N TYR A 28 -1.89 -3.69 -4.31
CA TYR A 28 -0.81 -4.21 -5.14
C TYR A 28 -0.92 -5.73 -5.32
N ARG A 29 -1.11 -6.47 -4.20
CA ARG A 29 -1.21 -7.93 -4.26
C ARG A 29 -2.38 -8.37 -5.13
N ARG A 30 -3.52 -7.72 -5.01
CA ARG A 30 -4.69 -8.06 -5.80
C ARG A 30 -4.45 -7.86 -7.28
N LEU A 31 -3.88 -6.72 -7.64
CA LEU A 31 -3.58 -6.41 -9.04
C LEU A 31 -2.48 -7.31 -9.60
N ALA A 32 -1.44 -7.55 -8.80
CA ALA A 32 -0.35 -8.42 -9.21
C ALA A 32 -0.84 -9.86 -9.44
N HIS A 33 -1.69 -10.35 -8.55
CA HIS A 33 -2.28 -11.68 -8.69
C HIS A 33 -3.10 -11.79 -9.96
N HIS A 34 -3.87 -10.76 -10.27
CA HIS A 34 -4.71 -10.74 -11.47
C HIS A 34 -3.89 -10.71 -12.77
N HIS A 35 -2.77 -10.00 -12.76
CA HIS A 35 -1.95 -9.79 -13.95
C HIS A 35 -0.68 -10.64 -14.02
N HIS A 36 -0.48 -11.53 -13.04
CA HIS A 36 0.74 -12.32 -13.00
C HIS A 36 0.83 -13.26 -14.22
N PRO A 37 2.01 -13.34 -14.87
CA PRO A 37 2.18 -14.17 -16.07
C PRO A 37 1.80 -15.63 -15.87
N ASP A 38 2.06 -16.20 -14.71
CA ASP A 38 1.75 -17.62 -14.43
C ASP A 38 0.25 -17.89 -14.48
N LYS A 39 -0.56 -16.88 -14.15
CA LYS A 39 -2.01 -17.01 -14.17
C LYS A 39 -2.58 -16.81 -15.57
N ASN A 40 -1.90 -16.04 -16.37
CA ASN A 40 -2.31 -15.74 -17.73
C ASN A 40 -1.42 -16.51 -18.70
N LYS A 41 -1.56 -17.81 -18.70
CA LYS A 41 -0.81 -18.66 -19.63
C LYS A 41 -1.07 -18.22 -21.05
N GLY A 42 -0.01 -18.02 -21.79
CA GLY A 42 -0.10 -17.42 -23.11
C GLY A 42 -0.17 -15.92 -23.06
N ALA A 43 -0.04 -15.36 -21.85
CA ALA A 43 0.03 -13.93 -21.68
C ALA A 43 1.22 -13.41 -22.46
N ASN A 44 0.96 -12.36 -23.14
CA ASN A 44 1.87 -11.74 -24.06
C ASN A 44 2.63 -10.62 -23.37
N GLU A 45 3.31 -9.85 -24.17
CA GLU A 45 4.05 -8.67 -23.72
C GLU A 45 3.19 -7.68 -22.95
N ALA A 46 1.88 -7.62 -23.25
CA ALA A 46 0.99 -6.69 -22.57
C ALA A 46 0.89 -6.95 -21.08
N SER A 47 0.82 -8.24 -20.67
CA SER A 47 0.80 -8.59 -19.25
C SER A 47 2.10 -8.25 -18.56
N ASP A 48 3.23 -8.47 -19.24
CA ASP A 48 4.54 -8.13 -18.71
C ASP A 48 4.66 -6.62 -18.50
N GLU A 49 4.16 -5.83 -19.44
CA GLU A 49 4.20 -4.36 -19.34
C GLU A 49 3.33 -3.88 -18.18
N VAL A 50 2.16 -4.48 -18.00
CA VAL A 50 1.29 -4.15 -16.86
C VAL A 50 2.00 -4.43 -15.55
N MET A 51 2.62 -5.61 -15.43
CA MET A 51 3.34 -5.97 -14.20
C MET A 51 4.50 -5.02 -13.92
N LYS A 52 5.23 -4.61 -14.94
CA LYS A 52 6.32 -3.64 -14.79
C LYS A 52 5.79 -2.31 -14.25
N LYS A 53 4.67 -1.85 -14.77
CA LYS A 53 4.04 -0.61 -14.31
C LYS A 53 3.57 -0.73 -12.87
N LEU A 54 2.95 -1.84 -12.51
CA LEU A 54 2.48 -2.09 -11.15
C LEU A 54 3.65 -2.13 -10.16
N ASN A 55 4.72 -2.84 -10.53
CA ASN A 55 5.90 -2.94 -9.69
C ASN A 55 6.54 -1.57 -9.47
N ARG A 56 6.61 -0.77 -10.52
CA ARG A 56 7.17 0.58 -10.45
C ARG A 56 6.32 1.47 -9.56
N ALA A 57 5.01 1.44 -9.74
CA ALA A 57 4.09 2.22 -8.95
C ALA A 57 4.18 1.85 -7.47
N TYR A 58 4.24 0.55 -7.19
CA TYR A 58 4.36 0.07 -5.82
C TYR A 58 5.66 0.57 -5.18
N LYS A 59 6.77 0.48 -5.92
CA LYS A 59 8.06 0.96 -5.42
C LYS A 59 8.01 2.46 -5.10
N VAL A 60 7.42 3.25 -5.98
CA VAL A 60 7.28 4.70 -5.78
C VAL A 60 6.51 4.98 -4.48
N LEU A 61 5.39 4.29 -4.27
CA LEU A 61 4.59 4.50 -3.07
C LEU A 61 5.30 4.01 -1.81
N MET A 62 6.01 2.89 -1.89
CA MET A 62 6.78 2.40 -0.75
C MET A 62 7.92 3.35 -0.39
N ASP A 63 8.60 3.90 -1.38
CA ASP A 63 9.66 4.88 -1.15
C ASP A 63 9.10 6.14 -0.46
N TYR A 64 7.96 6.61 -0.93
CA TYR A 64 7.30 7.75 -0.30
C TYR A 64 6.93 7.45 1.16
N CYS A 65 6.34 6.30 1.40
CA CYS A 65 5.94 5.90 2.75
C CYS A 65 7.13 5.72 3.68
N SER A 66 8.26 5.24 3.16
CA SER A 66 9.45 5.02 3.97
C SER A 66 10.08 6.33 4.44
N GLU A 67 9.83 7.42 3.72
CA GLU A 67 10.31 8.75 4.11
C GLU A 67 9.35 9.45 5.07
N TYR A 68 8.18 8.90 5.27
CA TYR A 68 7.17 9.51 6.11
C TYR A 68 7.52 9.32 7.58
N ARG A 69 7.41 10.40 8.35
CA ARG A 69 7.68 10.37 9.79
C ARG A 69 6.42 10.05 10.55
N TYR A 70 6.46 8.96 11.28
CA TYR A 70 5.35 8.58 12.16
C TYR A 70 5.53 9.26 13.50
N SER A 71 4.46 9.77 14.07
CA SER A 71 4.49 10.39 15.38
C SER A 71 4.12 9.36 16.44
N PHE A 72 4.93 9.26 17.48
CA PHE A 72 4.65 8.41 18.63
C PHE A 72 4.27 9.22 19.86
N ARG A 73 3.86 10.46 19.64
CA ARG A 73 3.36 11.29 20.72
C ARG A 73 2.01 10.77 21.15
N GLN A 74 1.74 10.84 22.46
CA GLN A 74 0.48 10.35 22.99
C GLN A 74 -0.73 10.95 22.28
N GLU A 75 -0.71 12.24 22.04
CA GLU A 75 -1.82 12.95 21.37
C GLU A 75 -2.10 12.42 19.96
N ASP A 76 -1.05 12.04 19.24
CA ASP A 76 -1.19 11.53 17.87
C ASP A 76 -1.58 10.06 17.86
N VAL A 77 -1.02 9.28 18.77
CA VAL A 77 -1.38 7.86 18.92
C VAL A 77 -2.84 7.75 19.34
N SER A 78 -3.30 8.64 20.23
CA SER A 78 -4.68 8.63 20.71
C SER A 78 -5.70 8.93 19.62
N ARG A 79 -5.31 9.54 18.53
CA ARG A 79 -6.23 9.74 17.39
C ARG A 79 -6.57 8.43 16.70
N VAL A 80 -5.63 7.49 16.70
CA VAL A 80 -5.83 6.18 16.08
C VAL A 80 -6.42 5.19 17.08
N TYR A 81 -5.94 5.26 18.31
CA TYR A 81 -6.38 4.41 19.41
C TYR A 81 -6.83 5.30 20.57
N PRO A 82 -8.03 5.88 20.48
CA PRO A 82 -8.47 6.90 21.43
C PRO A 82 -8.72 6.41 22.85
N GLU A 83 -8.90 5.10 23.03
CA GLU A 83 -9.19 4.53 24.34
C GLU A 83 -8.23 3.43 24.70
N GLU A 84 -7.91 3.34 26.00
CA GLU A 84 -7.03 2.31 26.50
C GLU A 84 -7.58 0.90 26.21
N GLU A 85 -8.88 0.74 26.24
CA GLU A 85 -9.52 -0.53 25.93
C GLU A 85 -9.27 -0.96 24.49
N ASN A 86 -9.30 -0.02 23.56
CA ASN A 86 -9.00 -0.32 22.17
C ASN A 86 -7.56 -0.73 21.98
N TRP A 87 -6.65 -0.12 22.76
CA TRP A 87 -5.25 -0.48 22.74
C TRP A 87 -5.05 -1.92 23.23
N ARG A 88 -5.78 -2.32 24.30
CA ARG A 88 -5.71 -3.68 24.82
C ARG A 88 -6.23 -4.69 23.81
N LYS A 89 -7.35 -4.39 23.15
CA LYS A 89 -7.88 -5.25 22.12
C LYS A 89 -6.89 -5.46 20.99
N TRP A 90 -6.30 -4.38 20.55
CA TRP A 90 -5.31 -4.43 19.47
C TRP A 90 -4.12 -5.30 19.88
N ARG A 91 -3.62 -5.09 21.08
CA ARG A 91 -2.48 -5.86 21.59
C ARG A 91 -2.80 -7.33 21.74
N ASP A 92 -3.98 -7.64 22.29
CA ASP A 92 -4.39 -9.02 22.54
C ASP A 92 -4.65 -9.79 21.25
N ASN A 93 -5.09 -9.09 20.21
CA ASN A 93 -5.35 -9.68 18.91
C ASN A 93 -4.12 -9.70 17.99
N TRP A 94 -3.02 -9.15 18.47
CA TRP A 94 -1.80 -9.11 17.69
C TRP A 94 -1.09 -10.44 17.81
N SER A 95 -1.19 -11.24 16.78
CA SER A 95 -0.47 -12.51 16.68
C SER A 95 0.56 -12.40 15.57
N PHE A 96 1.73 -12.88 15.86
CA PHE A 96 2.80 -12.98 14.90
C PHE A 96 3.05 -14.44 14.56
#